data_f68560487048c334c2dfcc5877e42cbb
#
_entry.id   f68560487048c334c2dfcc5877e42cbb
#
_cell.length_a   1.000
_cell.length_b   1.000
_cell.length_c   1.000
_cell.angle_alpha   90.00
_cell.angle_beta   90.00
_cell.angle_gamma   90.00
#
_symmetry.space_group_name_H-M   'P 1'
#
loop_
_entity.id
_entity.type
_entity.pdbx_description
1 polymer ?
#
loop_
_entity_poly.entity_id
_entity_poly.type
_entity_poly.pdbx_seq_one_letter_code
_entity_poly.pdbx_strand_id
1 'polypeptide(L)'
;LYKAYLQFLSEVRPQFFIMENVKGMANKFDEIIANFKEYLGEEYKYDYRLLKVQDFGIPQNRERFIMIGDRMGIDPNEIFTEIERHKKTPFVLKDALYGLPHLEARKEKNKGEYESLECGFTERDFSYPDTDFYHFINGDKVITKLYNHKNRYNNLRDIEICRRLPQGANSLHESIQD
;
A
#
# COMPACT_ATOMS: atom_id res chain seq x y z
N LEU A 1 15.63 -10.12 -7.34
CA LEU A 1 15.56 -9.30 -6.12
C LEU A 1 15.43 -10.17 -4.85
N TYR A 2 14.52 -11.16 -4.82
CA TYR A 2 14.31 -11.99 -3.63
C TYR A 2 15.53 -12.87 -3.27
N LYS A 3 16.37 -13.25 -4.21
CA LYS A 3 17.62 -14.00 -3.94
C LYS A 3 18.62 -13.22 -3.08
N ALA A 4 18.71 -11.89 -3.27
CA ALA A 4 19.54 -11.06 -2.39
C ALA A 4 18.98 -11.00 -0.96
N TYR A 5 17.63 -11.01 -0.84
CA TYR A 5 16.98 -11.11 0.46
C TYR A 5 17.26 -12.46 1.15
N LEU A 6 17.25 -13.56 0.38
CA LEU A 6 17.62 -14.89 0.89
C LEU A 6 19.05 -14.92 1.42
N GLN A 7 20.00 -14.36 0.67
CA GLN A 7 21.38 -14.28 1.12
C GLN A 7 21.50 -13.49 2.42
N PHE A 8 20.82 -12.34 2.51
CA PHE A 8 20.77 -11.57 3.75
C PHE A 8 20.19 -12.39 4.92
N LEU A 9 19.09 -13.11 4.71
CA LEU A 9 18.50 -13.95 5.74
C LEU A 9 19.42 -15.08 6.16
N SER A 10 20.18 -15.68 5.24
CA SER A 10 21.13 -16.77 5.54
C SER A 10 22.29 -16.30 6.42
N GLU A 11 22.70 -15.04 6.29
CA GLU A 11 23.74 -14.43 7.11
C GLU A 11 23.23 -13.99 8.48
N VAL A 12 22.06 -13.31 8.52
CA VAL A 12 21.48 -12.75 9.76
C VAL A 12 20.78 -13.81 10.62
N ARG A 13 20.18 -14.83 9.98
CA ARG A 13 19.46 -15.93 10.66
C ARG A 13 18.43 -15.42 11.67
N PRO A 14 17.49 -14.50 11.29
CA PRO A 14 16.52 -13.95 12.22
C PRO A 14 15.60 -15.05 12.76
N GLN A 15 15.07 -14.87 13.95
CA GLN A 15 14.08 -15.78 14.54
C GLN A 15 12.76 -15.78 13.73
N PHE A 16 12.43 -14.64 13.13
CA PHE A 16 11.21 -14.40 12.39
C PHE A 16 11.48 -13.41 11.25
N PHE A 17 10.80 -13.59 10.13
CA PHE A 17 10.85 -12.61 9.02
C PHE A 17 9.52 -12.51 8.28
N ILE A 18 9.31 -11.38 7.65
CA ILE A 18 8.18 -11.14 6.75
C ILE A 18 8.74 -10.72 5.39
N MET A 19 8.21 -11.31 4.32
CA MET A 19 8.47 -10.90 2.94
C MET A 19 7.18 -10.43 2.30
N GLU A 20 7.17 -9.18 1.81
CA GLU A 20 6.07 -8.62 1.01
C GLU A 20 6.46 -8.56 -0.46
N ASN A 21 5.52 -8.88 -1.34
CA ASN A 21 5.71 -8.73 -2.78
C ASN A 21 4.36 -8.60 -3.51
N VAL A 22 4.42 -8.43 -4.83
CA VAL A 22 3.23 -8.42 -5.69
C VAL A 22 2.58 -9.80 -5.75
N LYS A 23 1.27 -9.83 -6.00
CA LYS A 23 0.49 -11.09 -6.03
C LYS A 23 1.05 -12.17 -6.96
N GLY A 24 1.72 -11.78 -8.05
CA GLY A 24 2.33 -12.72 -9.00
C GLY A 24 3.39 -13.65 -8.38
N MET A 25 3.93 -13.31 -7.20
CA MET A 25 4.86 -14.18 -6.48
C MET A 25 4.20 -15.45 -5.96
N ALA A 26 2.89 -15.46 -5.73
CA ALA A 26 2.17 -16.66 -5.30
C ALA A 26 2.29 -17.82 -6.32
N ASN A 27 2.37 -17.49 -7.61
CA ASN A 27 2.53 -18.51 -8.68
C ASN A 27 3.91 -19.19 -8.66
N LYS A 28 4.85 -18.65 -7.90
CA LYS A 28 6.22 -19.16 -7.75
C LYS A 28 6.51 -19.66 -6.34
N PHE A 29 5.45 -19.90 -5.55
CA PHE A 29 5.63 -20.22 -4.13
C PHE A 29 6.50 -21.46 -3.92
N ASP A 30 6.28 -22.53 -4.65
CA ASP A 30 7.07 -23.76 -4.50
C ASP A 30 8.56 -23.54 -4.84
N GLU A 31 8.83 -22.78 -5.92
CA GLU A 31 10.21 -22.36 -6.26
C GLU A 31 10.84 -21.52 -5.14
N ILE A 32 10.07 -20.60 -4.60
CA ILE A 32 10.51 -19.73 -3.50
C ILE A 32 10.85 -20.58 -2.28
N ILE A 33 9.97 -21.48 -1.86
CA ILE A 33 10.21 -22.35 -0.70
C ILE A 33 11.43 -23.26 -0.92
N ALA A 34 11.60 -23.83 -2.11
CA ALA A 34 12.78 -24.63 -2.41
C ALA A 34 14.08 -23.82 -2.23
N ASN A 35 14.11 -22.58 -2.76
CA ASN A 35 15.27 -21.70 -2.55
C ASN A 35 15.44 -21.31 -1.06
N PHE A 36 14.35 -21.06 -0.31
CA PHE A 36 14.44 -20.75 1.11
C PHE A 36 15.02 -21.92 1.90
N LYS A 37 14.60 -23.15 1.62
CA LYS A 37 15.15 -24.36 2.25
C LYS A 37 16.62 -24.58 1.90
N GLU A 38 17.02 -24.31 0.66
CA GLU A 38 18.40 -24.39 0.23
C GLU A 38 19.33 -23.43 1.01
N TYR A 39 18.87 -22.18 1.24
CA TYR A 39 19.68 -21.14 1.89
C TYR A 39 19.59 -21.15 3.41
N LEU A 40 18.40 -21.48 3.97
CA LEU A 40 18.13 -21.38 5.40
C LEU A 40 18.03 -22.73 6.12
N GLY A 41 17.96 -23.85 5.37
CA GLY A 41 17.74 -25.17 5.95
C GLY A 41 16.26 -25.42 6.33
N GLU A 42 16.01 -26.51 7.02
CA GLU A 42 14.67 -26.97 7.38
C GLU A 42 14.16 -26.40 8.73
N GLU A 43 14.93 -25.53 9.37
CA GLU A 43 14.56 -25.00 10.70
C GLU A 43 13.45 -23.96 10.68
N TYR A 44 13.15 -23.38 9.51
CA TYR A 44 12.06 -22.42 9.34
C TYR A 44 10.79 -23.10 8.88
N LYS A 45 9.69 -22.73 9.50
CA LYS A 45 8.34 -22.97 8.96
C LYS A 45 7.93 -21.77 8.13
N TYR A 46 7.24 -22.01 7.02
CA TYR A 46 6.81 -20.96 6.08
C TYR A 46 5.34 -21.09 5.75
N ASP A 47 4.67 -19.97 5.67
CA ASP A 47 3.35 -19.89 5.06
C ASP A 47 3.17 -18.53 4.37
N TYR A 48 2.19 -18.40 3.51
CA TYR A 48 1.87 -17.16 2.83
C TYR A 48 0.37 -16.94 2.68
N ARG A 49 0.00 -15.68 2.47
CA ARG A 49 -1.36 -15.29 2.06
C ARG A 49 -1.30 -14.21 1.00
N LEU A 50 -2.32 -14.19 0.15
CA LEU A 50 -2.65 -13.05 -0.68
C LEU A 50 -3.63 -12.17 0.11
N LEU A 51 -3.13 -11.08 0.66
CA LEU A 51 -3.94 -10.16 1.45
C LEU A 51 -4.42 -9.00 0.59
N LYS A 52 -5.72 -8.70 0.69
CA LYS A 52 -6.33 -7.51 0.10
C LYS A 52 -6.39 -6.42 1.15
N VAL A 53 -5.76 -5.28 0.90
CA VAL A 53 -5.73 -4.20 1.89
C VAL A 53 -7.12 -3.64 2.20
N GLN A 54 -8.05 -3.72 1.26
CA GLN A 54 -9.44 -3.32 1.48
C GLN A 54 -10.13 -4.13 2.58
N ASP A 55 -9.76 -5.42 2.76
CA ASP A 55 -10.33 -6.28 3.79
C ASP A 55 -9.98 -5.80 5.22
N PHE A 56 -9.04 -4.87 5.32
CA PHE A 56 -8.60 -4.25 6.58
C PHE A 56 -9.03 -2.77 6.70
N GLY A 57 -10.05 -2.36 5.95
CA GLY A 57 -10.62 -1.02 6.03
C GLY A 57 -9.94 0.03 5.13
N ILE A 58 -8.89 -0.32 4.40
CA ILE A 58 -8.18 0.64 3.54
C ILE A 58 -8.93 0.81 2.20
N PRO A 59 -9.25 2.03 1.75
CA PRO A 59 -9.98 2.30 0.52
C PRO A 59 -9.10 2.15 -0.73
N GLN A 60 -8.46 1.01 -0.88
CA GLN A 60 -7.57 0.72 -2.00
C GLN A 60 -7.72 -0.74 -2.44
N ASN A 61 -7.97 -0.97 -3.73
CA ASN A 61 -7.97 -2.29 -4.32
C ASN A 61 -6.52 -2.74 -4.60
N ARG A 62 -5.86 -3.25 -3.58
CA ARG A 62 -4.45 -3.69 -3.64
C ARG A 62 -4.31 -5.07 -3.01
N GLU A 63 -3.76 -6.02 -3.76
CA GLU A 63 -3.42 -7.35 -3.28
C GLU A 63 -1.91 -7.48 -3.13
N ARG A 64 -1.49 -8.12 -2.05
CA ARG A 64 -0.09 -8.38 -1.76
C ARG A 64 0.13 -9.81 -1.33
N PHE A 65 1.19 -10.38 -1.87
CA PHE A 65 1.78 -11.61 -1.37
C PHE A 65 2.54 -11.29 -0.09
N ILE A 66 2.12 -11.89 1.01
CA ILE A 66 2.81 -11.80 2.31
C ILE A 66 3.23 -13.20 2.69
N MET A 67 4.52 -13.39 2.89
CA MET A 67 5.09 -14.65 3.38
C MET A 67 5.73 -14.42 4.73
N ILE A 68 5.49 -15.35 5.63
CA ILE A 68 6.06 -15.36 6.99
C ILE A 68 6.94 -16.60 7.12
N GLY A 69 8.12 -16.42 7.71
CA GLY A 69 9.00 -17.49 8.12
C GLY A 69 9.32 -17.40 9.60
N ASP A 70 9.20 -18.51 10.31
CA ASP A 70 9.42 -18.62 11.76
C ASP A 70 10.29 -19.82 12.08
N ARG A 71 11.26 -19.65 13.03
CA ARG A 71 12.06 -20.73 13.61
C ARG A 71 11.98 -20.81 15.15
N MET A 72 11.05 -20.07 15.75
CA MET A 72 10.80 -20.12 17.20
C MET A 72 9.78 -21.18 17.59
N GLY A 73 9.17 -21.84 16.60
CA GLY A 73 8.15 -22.86 16.81
C GLY A 73 6.71 -22.36 16.68
N ILE A 74 6.52 -21.09 16.29
CA ILE A 74 5.19 -20.54 16.00
C ILE A 74 4.78 -21.01 14.60
N ASP A 75 3.55 -21.46 14.44
CA ASP A 75 3.02 -21.77 13.11
C ASP A 75 2.63 -20.48 12.38
N PRO A 76 3.26 -20.13 11.24
CA PRO A 76 2.87 -18.97 10.45
C PRO A 76 1.40 -18.93 10.06
N ASN A 77 0.74 -20.09 9.92
CA ASN A 77 -0.70 -20.16 9.66
C ASN A 77 -1.54 -19.62 10.84
N GLU A 78 -1.11 -19.81 12.07
CA GLU A 78 -1.78 -19.21 13.24
C GLU A 78 -1.67 -17.69 13.22
N ILE A 79 -0.51 -17.15 12.81
CA ILE A 79 -0.31 -15.72 12.65
C ILE A 79 -1.27 -15.16 11.59
N PHE A 80 -1.37 -15.81 10.43
CA PHE A 80 -2.32 -15.38 9.39
C PHE A 80 -3.77 -15.48 9.84
N THR A 81 -4.12 -16.51 10.59
CA THR A 81 -5.46 -16.66 11.18
C THR A 81 -5.78 -15.49 12.09
N GLU A 82 -4.83 -15.07 12.91
CA GLU A 82 -5.00 -13.88 13.75
C GLU A 82 -5.12 -12.59 12.95
N ILE A 83 -4.29 -12.40 11.92
CA ILE A 83 -4.41 -11.26 11.00
C ILE A 83 -5.80 -11.21 10.38
N GLU A 84 -6.35 -12.34 9.95
CA GLU A 84 -7.68 -12.40 9.32
C GLU A 84 -8.83 -12.02 10.27
N ARG A 85 -8.68 -12.19 11.57
CA ARG A 85 -9.66 -11.73 12.57
C ARG A 85 -9.79 -10.21 12.63
N HIS A 86 -8.79 -9.48 12.14
CA HIS A 86 -8.81 -8.03 12.05
C HIS A 86 -9.46 -7.48 10.77
N LYS A 87 -10.05 -8.34 9.93
CA LYS A 87 -10.81 -7.90 8.76
C LYS A 87 -11.97 -6.98 9.16
N LYS A 88 -12.20 -5.95 8.36
CA LYS A 88 -13.19 -4.91 8.58
C LYS A 88 -13.94 -4.61 7.29
N THR A 89 -15.12 -4.03 7.42
CA THR A 89 -15.83 -3.46 6.28
C THR A 89 -14.95 -2.40 5.60
N PRO A 90 -14.72 -2.49 4.29
CA PRO A 90 -13.87 -1.55 3.58
C PRO A 90 -14.50 -0.16 3.51
N PHE A 91 -13.70 0.86 3.75
CA PHE A 91 -14.03 2.21 3.32
C PHE A 91 -13.86 2.33 1.80
N VAL A 92 -14.57 3.26 1.19
CA VAL A 92 -14.40 3.58 -0.23
C VAL A 92 -13.56 4.84 -0.43
N LEU A 93 -13.02 5.04 -1.62
CA LEU A 93 -12.17 6.20 -1.92
C LEU A 93 -12.89 7.53 -1.63
N LYS A 94 -14.21 7.59 -1.80
CA LYS A 94 -15.02 8.76 -1.47
C LYS A 94 -14.89 9.13 0.01
N ASP A 95 -14.86 8.16 0.91
CA ASP A 95 -14.73 8.40 2.36
C ASP A 95 -13.36 9.01 2.68
N ALA A 96 -12.30 8.48 2.04
CA ALA A 96 -10.93 8.95 2.23
C ALA A 96 -10.69 10.36 1.67
N LEU A 97 -11.40 10.75 0.63
CA LEU A 97 -11.26 12.06 -0.02
C LEU A 97 -12.27 13.10 0.52
N TYR A 98 -13.21 12.66 1.34
CA TYR A 98 -14.26 13.53 1.86
C TYR A 98 -13.67 14.70 2.64
N GLY A 99 -14.11 15.91 2.30
CA GLY A 99 -13.68 17.16 2.95
C GLY A 99 -12.30 17.67 2.53
N LEU A 100 -11.50 16.90 1.78
CA LEU A 100 -10.23 17.42 1.26
C LEU A 100 -10.48 18.53 0.22
N PRO A 101 -9.70 19.64 0.23
CA PRO A 101 -9.81 20.69 -0.75
C PRO A 101 -9.61 20.16 -2.17
N HIS A 102 -10.47 20.56 -3.10
CA HIS A 102 -10.28 20.25 -4.51
C HIS A 102 -9.07 20.99 -5.06
N LEU A 103 -8.24 20.30 -5.85
CA LEU A 103 -7.08 20.88 -6.52
C LEU A 103 -7.18 20.66 -8.03
N GLU A 104 -7.04 21.76 -8.79
CA GLU A 104 -6.97 21.68 -10.26
C GLU A 104 -5.67 21.03 -10.72
N ALA A 105 -5.75 20.29 -11.83
CA ALA A 105 -4.57 19.67 -12.42
C ALA A 105 -3.55 20.74 -12.87
N ARG A 106 -2.28 20.56 -12.50
CA ARG A 106 -1.21 21.48 -12.94
C ARG A 106 -0.80 21.19 -14.36
N LYS A 107 -0.78 22.25 -15.16
CA LYS A 107 -0.31 22.24 -16.55
C LYS A 107 1.15 22.66 -16.70
N GLU A 108 1.75 23.23 -15.65
CA GLU A 108 3.13 23.73 -15.67
C GLU A 108 4.08 22.73 -15.00
N LYS A 109 5.16 22.41 -15.71
CA LYS A 109 6.18 21.49 -15.26
C LYS A 109 7.06 22.12 -14.19
N ASN A 110 7.34 21.39 -13.10
CA ASN A 110 8.33 21.72 -12.07
C ASN A 110 8.15 23.04 -11.33
N LYS A 111 6.99 23.70 -11.40
CA LYS A 111 6.69 24.84 -10.55
C LYS A 111 5.86 24.38 -9.35
N GLY A 112 6.54 23.95 -8.29
CA GLY A 112 5.94 23.71 -6.97
C GLY A 112 6.14 24.95 -6.12
N GLU A 113 5.07 25.63 -5.73
CA GLU A 113 5.12 26.53 -4.59
C GLU A 113 5.17 25.66 -3.35
N TYR A 114 6.22 25.84 -2.57
CA TYR A 114 6.33 25.25 -1.25
C TYR A 114 5.92 26.30 -0.24
N GLU A 115 4.93 26.00 0.57
CA GLU A 115 4.51 26.87 1.66
C GLU A 115 5.55 26.90 2.79
N SER A 116 6.41 25.86 2.87
CA SER A 116 7.57 25.82 3.75
C SER A 116 8.79 25.30 3.01
N LEU A 117 9.76 26.17 2.80
CA LEU A 117 11.03 25.84 2.13
C LEU A 117 12.01 25.14 3.10
N GLU A 118 11.91 25.38 4.40
CA GLU A 118 12.85 24.85 5.38
C GLU A 118 12.75 23.33 5.56
N CYS A 119 11.54 22.77 5.49
CA CYS A 119 11.30 21.35 5.71
C CYS A 119 10.95 20.56 4.44
N GLY A 120 10.90 21.23 3.27
CA GLY A 120 10.69 20.55 1.98
C GLY A 120 9.27 19.98 1.77
N PHE A 121 8.28 20.35 2.58
CA PHE A 121 6.88 19.93 2.43
C PHE A 121 5.93 21.13 2.43
N THR A 122 4.73 20.94 1.88
CA THR A 122 3.65 21.92 1.99
C THR A 122 2.83 21.67 3.25
N GLU A 123 2.42 22.73 3.93
CA GLU A 123 1.59 22.70 5.12
C GLU A 123 0.51 23.77 5.03
N ARG A 124 -0.69 23.47 5.47
CA ARG A 124 -1.78 24.45 5.65
C ARG A 124 -2.65 24.07 6.82
N ASP A 125 -3.27 25.05 7.44
CA ASP A 125 -4.30 24.81 8.43
C ASP A 125 -5.50 24.15 7.79
N PHE A 126 -6.04 23.13 8.46
CA PHE A 126 -7.14 22.34 7.94
C PHE A 126 -7.95 21.75 9.09
N SER A 127 -9.26 21.79 8.96
CA SER A 127 -10.16 21.09 9.85
C SER A 127 -10.74 19.88 9.12
N TYR A 128 -10.34 18.70 9.53
CA TYR A 128 -10.90 17.47 8.98
C TYR A 128 -12.37 17.32 9.38
N PRO A 129 -13.21 16.83 8.47
CA PRO A 129 -14.58 16.49 8.82
C PRO A 129 -14.59 15.32 9.81
N ASP A 130 -15.52 15.36 10.75
CA ASP A 130 -15.75 14.27 11.70
C ASP A 130 -16.44 13.11 10.98
N THR A 131 -15.67 12.08 10.64
CA THR A 131 -16.16 10.90 9.89
C THR A 131 -15.53 9.62 10.44
N ASP A 132 -16.20 8.50 10.23
CA ASP A 132 -15.70 7.18 10.62
C ASP A 132 -14.31 6.88 10.01
N PHE A 133 -14.08 7.30 8.76
CA PHE A 133 -12.77 7.14 8.13
C PHE A 133 -11.70 7.96 8.81
N TYR A 134 -12.01 9.21 9.21
CA TYR A 134 -11.08 10.05 9.95
C TYR A 134 -10.66 9.38 11.27
N HIS A 135 -11.63 8.88 12.03
CA HIS A 135 -11.37 8.17 13.29
C HIS A 135 -10.62 6.84 13.06
N PHE A 136 -10.94 6.13 12.00
CA PHE A 136 -10.23 4.90 11.65
C PHE A 136 -8.73 5.15 11.40
N ILE A 137 -8.37 6.25 10.75
CA ILE A 137 -6.96 6.58 10.42
C ILE A 137 -6.23 7.23 11.59
N ASN A 138 -6.88 8.12 12.31
CA ASN A 138 -6.24 9.00 13.29
C ASN A 138 -6.53 8.60 14.74
N GLY A 139 -7.48 7.71 14.99
CA GLY A 139 -8.01 7.44 16.34
C GLY A 139 -8.60 8.72 16.93
N ASP A 140 -8.27 9.00 18.18
CA ASP A 140 -8.74 10.20 18.91
C ASP A 140 -7.86 11.45 18.67
N LYS A 141 -6.88 11.37 17.76
CA LYS A 141 -5.98 12.50 17.50
C LYS A 141 -6.69 13.56 16.67
N VAL A 142 -6.68 14.79 17.15
CA VAL A 142 -7.16 15.94 16.40
C VAL A 142 -6.05 16.42 15.46
N ILE A 143 -6.29 16.31 14.16
CA ILE A 143 -5.37 16.75 13.12
C ILE A 143 -5.80 18.12 12.63
N THR A 144 -4.95 19.13 12.81
CA THR A 144 -5.21 20.53 12.46
C THR A 144 -4.42 21.01 11.25
N LYS A 145 -3.59 20.15 10.68
CA LYS A 145 -2.73 20.46 9.54
C LYS A 145 -2.89 19.44 8.42
N LEU A 146 -2.91 19.93 7.20
CA LEU A 146 -2.88 19.13 6.00
C LEU A 146 -1.52 19.24 5.33
N TYR A 147 -0.80 18.14 5.25
CA TYR A 147 0.55 18.09 4.70
C TYR A 147 0.56 17.53 3.28
N ASN A 148 1.40 18.12 2.42
CA ASN A 148 1.65 17.64 1.06
C ASN A 148 0.40 17.48 0.18
N HIS A 149 -0.70 18.14 0.53
CA HIS A 149 -1.88 18.18 -0.32
C HIS A 149 -1.67 19.21 -1.43
N LYS A 150 -0.98 18.77 -2.47
CA LYS A 150 -0.64 19.59 -3.64
C LYS A 150 -0.88 18.79 -4.91
N ASN A 151 -1.32 19.49 -5.94
CA ASN A 151 -1.48 18.91 -7.26
C ASN A 151 -0.12 18.58 -7.89
N ARG A 152 -0.10 17.51 -8.66
CA ARG A 152 1.05 17.11 -9.46
C ARG A 152 0.92 17.70 -10.86
N TYR A 153 2.06 17.94 -11.51
CA TYR A 153 2.06 18.19 -12.95
C TYR A 153 1.50 16.96 -13.69
N ASN A 154 0.56 17.23 -14.58
CA ASN A 154 0.05 16.26 -15.54
C ASN A 154 0.08 16.90 -16.92
N ASN A 155 0.55 16.19 -17.94
CA ASN A 155 0.46 16.66 -19.32
C ASN A 155 -1.00 16.66 -19.79
N LEU A 156 -1.27 17.35 -20.89
CA LEU A 156 -2.64 17.48 -21.40
C LEU A 156 -3.26 16.13 -21.79
N ARG A 157 -2.45 15.20 -22.29
CA ARG A 157 -2.89 13.85 -22.62
C ARG A 157 -3.38 13.10 -21.37
N ASP A 158 -2.60 13.11 -20.29
CA ASP A 158 -2.98 12.44 -19.05
C ASP A 158 -4.25 13.04 -18.43
N ILE A 159 -4.40 14.38 -18.51
CA ILE A 159 -5.60 15.07 -18.04
C ILE A 159 -6.82 14.61 -18.85
N GLU A 160 -6.69 14.52 -20.17
CA GLU A 160 -7.78 14.08 -21.04
C GLU A 160 -8.13 12.59 -20.81
N ILE A 161 -7.13 11.73 -20.66
CA ILE A 161 -7.34 10.34 -20.28
C ILE A 161 -8.14 10.25 -18.97
N CYS A 162 -7.74 10.98 -17.93
CA CYS A 162 -8.45 10.96 -16.66
C CYS A 162 -9.89 11.46 -16.75
N ARG A 163 -10.17 12.43 -17.65
CA ARG A 163 -11.54 12.92 -17.87
C ARG A 163 -12.44 11.89 -18.56
N ARG A 164 -11.89 11.13 -19.49
CA ARG A 164 -12.61 10.13 -20.30
C ARG A 164 -12.75 8.80 -19.56
N LEU A 165 -11.90 8.53 -18.59
CA LEU A 165 -11.82 7.24 -17.92
C LEU A 165 -13.06 7.00 -17.06
N PRO A 166 -13.85 5.93 -17.32
CA PRO A 166 -14.99 5.58 -16.45
C PRO A 166 -14.53 5.19 -15.05
N GLN A 167 -15.42 5.35 -14.09
CA GLN A 167 -15.17 4.94 -12.71
C GLN A 167 -14.80 3.44 -12.63
N GLY A 168 -13.70 3.13 -11.97
CA GLY A 168 -13.20 1.76 -11.80
C GLY A 168 -12.40 1.22 -12.98
N ALA A 169 -12.30 1.96 -14.09
CA ALA A 169 -11.49 1.59 -15.24
C ALA A 169 -10.00 1.95 -15.05
N ASN A 170 -9.16 1.42 -15.92
CA ASN A 170 -7.72 1.69 -15.95
C ASN A 170 -7.27 2.15 -17.34
N SER A 171 -5.98 2.43 -17.53
CA SER A 171 -5.39 2.92 -18.77
C SER A 171 -5.50 1.98 -19.99
N LEU A 172 -6.03 0.79 -19.82
CA LEU A 172 -6.29 -0.16 -20.92
C LEU A 172 -7.75 -0.13 -21.38
N HIS A 173 -8.57 0.75 -20.81
CA HIS A 173 -9.99 0.86 -21.18
C HIS A 173 -10.14 1.38 -22.61
N GLU A 174 -11.08 0.81 -23.37
CA GLU A 174 -11.32 1.14 -24.80
C GLU A 174 -11.56 2.64 -25.06
N SER A 175 -12.19 3.35 -24.10
CA SER A 175 -12.48 4.79 -24.24
C SER A 175 -11.25 5.70 -24.33
N ILE A 176 -10.04 5.16 -24.14
CA ILE A 176 -8.77 5.91 -24.13
C ILE A 176 -7.69 5.30 -25.04
N GLN A 177 -8.05 4.33 -25.87
CA GLN A 177 -7.13 3.66 -26.80
C GLN A 177 -7.01 4.35 -28.17
N ASP A 178 -7.59 5.53 -28.36
CA ASP A 178 -7.51 6.32 -29.59
C ASP A 178 -6.21 7.15 -29.68
#